data_545fcb4e4ea5965bc2948f9fc3ad5a43
#
_entry.id   545fcb4e4ea5965bc2948f9fc3ad5a43
#
_cell.length_a   1.000
_cell.length_b   1.000
_cell.length_c   1.000
_cell.angle_alpha   90.00
_cell.angle_beta   90.00
_cell.angle_gamma   90.00
#
_symmetry.space_group_name_H-M   'P 1'
#
loop_
_entity.id
_entity.type
_entity.pdbx_description
1 polymer ?
#
loop_
_entity_poly.entity_id
_entity_poly.type
_entity_poly.pdbx_seq_one_letter_code
_entity_poly.pdbx_strand_id
1 'polypeptide(L)'
;EIVLTDNQGNAQNSITPYEMAFDVGYSRKLSDKFSMGVVFRYIYSDLGFHYDESSVSDASGASAFAADISGYYTTYPIIGRNECQWSLGFNISNIGTKVSYDGGNENAFLPTNLKIGTSFLFPLAEYNTLSLNLDLNKLLVPSTPQVSNYETEEEYEEAKEKWQNTSPISGIFKSFTDAPGGFGEPHAPVSTITIQWDDQAPEAEKMERLIVQK
;
A
#
# COMPACT_ATOMS: atom_id res chain seq x y z
N GLU A 1 16.58 13.76 -13.18
CA GLU A 1 17.57 13.43 -14.21
C GLU A 1 18.65 12.53 -13.59
N ILE A 2 18.92 11.39 -14.21
CA ILE A 2 19.96 10.44 -13.81
C ILE A 2 21.01 10.43 -14.92
N VAL A 3 22.25 10.75 -14.58
CA VAL A 3 23.34 10.74 -15.55
C VAL A 3 24.01 9.38 -15.52
N LEU A 4 24.02 8.69 -16.65
CA LEU A 4 24.72 7.43 -16.83
C LEU A 4 26.19 7.74 -17.15
N THR A 5 27.10 7.07 -16.44
CA THR A 5 28.53 7.23 -16.62
C THR A 5 29.17 5.92 -17.09
N ASP A 6 30.24 6.02 -17.87
CA ASP A 6 31.07 4.88 -18.22
C ASP A 6 31.94 4.42 -17.02
N ASN A 7 32.69 3.34 -17.21
CA ASN A 7 33.61 2.81 -16.19
C ASN A 7 34.75 3.76 -15.81
N GLN A 8 34.91 4.88 -16.55
CA GLN A 8 35.93 5.92 -16.34
C GLN A 8 35.34 7.17 -15.71
N GLY A 9 34.00 7.20 -15.46
CA GLY A 9 33.29 8.30 -14.83
C GLY A 9 32.86 9.42 -15.81
N ASN A 10 32.98 9.21 -17.13
CA ASN A 10 32.51 10.19 -18.11
C ASN A 10 31.00 10.05 -18.31
N ALA A 11 30.28 11.17 -18.35
CA ALA A 11 28.84 11.18 -18.64
C ALA A 11 28.59 10.69 -20.07
N GLN A 12 27.77 9.65 -20.22
CA GLN A 12 27.41 9.08 -21.52
C GLN A 12 26.00 9.47 -21.95
N ASN A 13 25.04 9.37 -21.05
CA ASN A 13 23.65 9.68 -21.35
C ASN A 13 22.95 10.18 -20.09
N SER A 14 21.85 10.92 -20.24
CA SER A 14 20.98 11.32 -19.13
C SER A 14 19.57 10.79 -19.38
N ILE A 15 18.98 10.19 -18.35
CA ILE A 15 17.62 9.70 -18.37
C ILE A 15 16.78 10.49 -17.36
N THR A 16 15.52 10.70 -17.70
CA THR A 16 14.55 11.38 -16.83
C THR A 16 13.34 10.49 -16.66
N PRO A 17 13.37 9.58 -15.68
CA PRO A 17 12.21 8.74 -15.38
C PRO A 17 11.02 9.61 -15.00
N TYR A 18 9.81 9.22 -15.44
CA TYR A 18 8.60 9.84 -14.99
C TYR A 18 7.49 8.81 -14.82
N GLU A 19 6.60 9.08 -13.88
CA GLU A 19 5.43 8.25 -13.61
C GLU A 19 4.20 9.14 -13.53
N MET A 20 3.07 8.61 -13.99
CA MET A 20 1.79 9.29 -13.97
C MET A 20 0.70 8.31 -13.55
N ALA A 21 -0.22 8.76 -12.70
CA ALA A 21 -1.44 8.04 -12.39
C ALA A 21 -2.65 8.94 -12.60
N PHE A 22 -3.71 8.37 -13.18
CA PHE A 22 -5.00 9.03 -13.34
C PHE A 22 -6.06 8.21 -12.63
N ASP A 23 -6.73 8.81 -11.64
CA ASP A 23 -7.70 8.15 -10.79
C ASP A 23 -9.11 8.73 -10.99
N VAL A 24 -10.09 7.84 -11.09
CA VAL A 24 -11.51 8.17 -11.05
C VAL A 24 -12.17 7.41 -9.92
N GLY A 25 -12.71 8.11 -8.94
CA GLY A 25 -13.32 7.52 -7.75
C GLY A 25 -14.82 7.77 -7.68
N TYR A 26 -15.54 6.77 -7.17
CA TYR A 26 -16.94 6.88 -6.81
C TYR A 26 -17.14 6.35 -5.39
N SER A 27 -17.86 7.10 -4.57
CA SER A 27 -18.21 6.66 -3.22
C SER A 27 -19.69 6.91 -2.92
N ARG A 28 -20.27 6.03 -2.11
CA ARG A 28 -21.67 6.12 -1.71
C ARG A 28 -21.89 5.67 -0.27
N LYS A 29 -22.70 6.42 0.45
CA LYS A 29 -23.25 6.01 1.73
C LYS A 29 -24.35 4.98 1.49
N LEU A 30 -24.15 3.74 1.94
CA LEU A 30 -25.09 2.63 1.77
C LEU A 30 -26.08 2.53 2.91
N SER A 31 -25.68 2.95 4.12
CA SER A 31 -26.56 3.08 5.28
C SER A 31 -26.08 4.25 6.14
N ASP A 32 -26.79 4.55 7.23
CA ASP A 32 -26.40 5.63 8.16
C ASP A 32 -25.03 5.40 8.79
N LYS A 33 -24.60 4.15 8.86
CA LYS A 33 -23.35 3.75 9.51
C LYS A 33 -22.28 3.26 8.55
N PHE A 34 -22.62 2.98 7.28
CA PHE A 34 -21.72 2.32 6.36
C PHE A 34 -21.66 3.01 5.00
N SER A 35 -20.43 3.25 4.55
CA SER A 35 -20.11 3.81 3.23
C SER A 35 -19.12 2.92 2.51
N MET A 36 -19.22 2.87 1.19
CA MET A 36 -18.25 2.19 0.32
C MET A 36 -17.75 3.13 -0.78
N GLY A 37 -16.54 2.86 -1.26
CA GLY A 37 -15.93 3.55 -2.37
C GLY A 37 -15.17 2.59 -3.28
N VAL A 38 -15.11 2.96 -4.55
CA VAL A 38 -14.29 2.31 -5.57
C VAL A 38 -13.51 3.37 -6.31
N VAL A 39 -12.28 3.05 -6.68
CA VAL A 39 -11.42 3.91 -7.51
C VAL A 39 -10.93 3.08 -8.67
N PHE A 40 -10.95 3.64 -9.86
CA PHE A 40 -10.28 3.10 -11.04
C PHE A 40 -9.06 3.96 -11.33
N ARG A 41 -7.93 3.30 -11.56
CA ARG A 41 -6.63 3.93 -11.74
C ARG A 41 -6.00 3.46 -13.03
N TYR A 42 -5.53 4.40 -13.84
CA TYR A 42 -4.60 4.16 -14.93
C TYR A 42 -3.22 4.64 -14.51
N ILE A 43 -2.21 3.77 -14.68
CA ILE A 43 -0.82 4.03 -14.32
C ILE A 43 0.00 3.97 -15.61
N TYR A 44 0.87 4.95 -15.79
CA TYR A 44 1.89 4.95 -16.81
C TYR A 44 3.24 5.27 -16.17
N SER A 45 4.25 4.47 -16.47
CA SER A 45 5.61 4.62 -15.94
C SER A 45 6.60 4.48 -17.08
N ASP A 46 7.49 5.44 -17.21
CA ASP A 46 8.58 5.42 -18.16
C ASP A 46 9.90 5.61 -17.38
N LEU A 47 10.71 4.56 -17.37
CA LEU A 47 11.99 4.56 -16.67
C LEU A 47 13.09 5.30 -17.44
N GLY A 48 12.80 5.74 -18.68
CA GLY A 48 13.72 6.51 -19.51
C GLY A 48 14.92 5.71 -20.06
N PHE A 49 14.91 4.37 -19.91
CA PHE A 49 15.94 3.52 -20.49
C PHE A 49 15.60 3.22 -21.95
N HIS A 50 15.90 4.13 -22.85
CA HIS A 50 15.85 3.91 -24.29
C HIS A 50 17.26 3.54 -24.74
N TYR A 51 17.52 2.26 -24.98
CA TYR A 51 18.81 1.81 -25.49
C TYR A 51 18.88 1.96 -27.00
N ASP A 52 20.03 2.42 -27.48
CA ASP A 52 20.39 2.58 -28.89
C ASP A 52 20.39 1.23 -29.64
N GLU A 53 20.23 1.28 -30.96
CA GLU A 53 19.98 0.19 -31.94
C GLU A 53 20.87 -1.07 -31.87
N SER A 54 21.83 -1.16 -30.94
CA SER A 54 22.76 -2.30 -30.84
C SER A 54 22.57 -3.21 -29.64
N SER A 55 21.66 -2.93 -28.73
CA SER A 55 21.40 -3.78 -27.54
C SER A 55 19.93 -4.18 -27.48
N VAL A 56 19.70 -5.48 -27.43
CA VAL A 56 18.41 -6.18 -27.48
C VAL A 56 17.63 -6.00 -26.16
N SER A 57 17.29 -4.78 -25.78
CA SER A 57 16.27 -4.56 -24.74
C SER A 57 15.55 -3.23 -24.98
N ASP A 58 14.45 -3.31 -25.71
CA ASP A 58 13.46 -2.23 -25.80
C ASP A 58 12.77 -2.06 -24.45
N ALA A 59 13.41 -1.35 -23.53
CA ALA A 59 12.72 -0.88 -22.35
C ALA A 59 11.73 0.20 -22.78
N SER A 60 10.49 -0.17 -22.96
CA SER A 60 9.41 0.73 -23.33
C SER A 60 8.68 1.20 -22.07
N GLY A 61 8.01 2.35 -22.17
CA GLY A 61 7.10 2.78 -21.10
C GLY A 61 6.05 1.70 -20.81
N ALA A 62 5.78 1.47 -19.53
CA ALA A 62 4.83 0.48 -19.07
C ALA A 62 3.51 1.12 -18.65
N SER A 63 2.40 0.44 -18.90
CA SER A 63 1.09 0.89 -18.45
C SER A 63 0.36 -0.21 -17.70
N ALA A 64 -0.45 0.18 -16.71
CA ALA A 64 -1.27 -0.73 -15.95
C ALA A 64 -2.60 -0.10 -15.58
N PHE A 65 -3.59 -0.97 -15.36
CA PHE A 65 -4.88 -0.60 -14.80
C PHE A 65 -5.03 -1.23 -13.42
N ALA A 66 -5.57 -0.45 -12.48
CA ALA A 66 -5.83 -0.90 -11.13
C ALA A 66 -7.21 -0.43 -10.65
N ALA A 67 -7.73 -1.11 -9.64
CA ALA A 67 -8.91 -0.69 -8.91
C ALA A 67 -8.65 -0.77 -7.41
N ASP A 68 -9.25 0.18 -6.68
CA ASP A 68 -9.27 0.15 -5.23
C ASP A 68 -10.71 -0.05 -4.75
N ILE A 69 -10.88 -0.82 -3.67
CA ILE A 69 -12.18 -1.03 -3.01
C ILE A 69 -11.99 -0.66 -1.55
N SER A 70 -12.86 0.23 -1.06
CA SER A 70 -12.81 0.69 0.32
C SER A 70 -14.18 0.65 0.98
N GLY A 71 -14.19 0.46 2.30
CA GLY A 71 -15.38 0.55 3.11
C GLY A 71 -15.09 1.24 4.43
N TYR A 72 -16.06 1.98 4.93
CA TYR A 72 -15.99 2.68 6.18
C TYR A 72 -17.29 2.51 6.97
N TYR A 73 -17.17 2.04 8.19
CA TYR A 73 -18.25 1.89 9.14
C TYR A 73 -18.00 2.81 10.34
N THR A 74 -19.04 3.48 10.80
CA THR A 74 -19.00 4.29 12.03
C THR A 74 -20.26 4.12 12.84
N THR A 75 -20.12 4.11 14.17
CA THR A 75 -21.25 4.05 15.12
C THR A 75 -20.88 4.81 16.39
N TYR A 76 -21.89 5.19 17.14
CA TYR A 76 -21.76 6.03 18.32
C TYR A 76 -22.31 5.31 19.56
N PRO A 77 -21.54 4.36 20.14
CA PRO A 77 -21.93 3.68 21.36
C PRO A 77 -21.89 4.62 22.56
N ILE A 78 -22.90 4.49 23.43
CA ILE A 78 -22.91 5.21 24.73
C ILE A 78 -22.19 4.32 25.74
N ILE A 79 -21.09 4.82 26.30
CA ILE A 79 -20.33 4.14 27.36
C ILE A 79 -20.40 5.01 28.61
N GLY A 80 -21.07 4.49 29.63
CA GLY A 80 -21.36 5.27 30.83
C GLY A 80 -22.36 6.41 30.54
N ARG A 81 -21.87 7.64 30.50
CA ARG A 81 -22.65 8.84 30.18
C ARG A 81 -22.19 9.53 28.91
N ASN A 82 -21.11 9.02 28.30
CA ASN A 82 -20.47 9.66 27.17
C ASN A 82 -20.82 8.92 25.88
N GLU A 83 -21.16 9.67 24.84
CA GLU A 83 -21.27 9.17 23.48
C GLU A 83 -19.87 9.06 22.89
N CYS A 84 -19.41 7.83 22.66
CA CYS A 84 -18.13 7.52 22.05
C CYS A 84 -18.30 7.35 20.54
N GLN A 85 -17.24 7.41 19.77
CA GLN A 85 -17.28 7.06 18.37
C GLN A 85 -16.40 5.82 18.14
N TRP A 86 -16.97 4.82 17.50
CA TRP A 86 -16.21 3.68 16.99
C TRP A 86 -16.28 3.63 15.47
N SER A 87 -15.14 3.57 14.85
CA SER A 87 -14.98 3.51 13.39
C SER A 87 -14.18 2.29 13.00
N LEU A 88 -14.55 1.67 11.88
CA LEU A 88 -13.85 0.57 11.24
C LEU A 88 -13.72 0.88 9.76
N GLY A 89 -12.53 0.75 9.22
CA GLY A 89 -12.24 0.95 7.81
C GLY A 89 -11.47 -0.22 7.20
N PHE A 90 -11.69 -0.47 5.94
CA PHE A 90 -10.84 -1.33 5.14
C PHE A 90 -10.57 -0.70 3.77
N ASN A 91 -9.43 -1.02 3.20
CA ASN A 91 -9.09 -0.66 1.83
C ASN A 91 -8.24 -1.76 1.20
N ILE A 92 -8.62 -2.21 0.02
CA ILE A 92 -7.77 -3.05 -0.84
C ILE A 92 -7.43 -2.18 -2.03
N SER A 93 -6.17 -1.79 -2.14
CA SER A 93 -5.68 -0.91 -3.19
C SER A 93 -4.85 -1.65 -4.24
N ASN A 94 -4.81 -1.08 -5.45
CA ASN A 94 -4.03 -1.56 -6.58
C ASN A 94 -4.35 -3.01 -6.99
N ILE A 95 -5.61 -3.43 -6.93
CA ILE A 95 -6.06 -4.68 -7.56
C ILE A 95 -6.01 -4.46 -9.07
N GLY A 96 -4.99 -4.97 -9.75
CA GLY A 96 -4.80 -4.58 -11.14
C GLY A 96 -4.01 -5.54 -12.00
N THR A 97 -3.69 -5.10 -13.20
CA THR A 97 -2.87 -5.84 -14.15
C THR A 97 -1.41 -5.86 -13.68
N LYS A 98 -0.64 -6.75 -14.23
CA LYS A 98 0.82 -6.70 -14.09
C LYS A 98 1.42 -5.58 -14.93
N VAL A 99 2.61 -5.15 -14.56
CA VAL A 99 3.43 -4.16 -15.28
C VAL A 99 4.58 -4.87 -15.95
N SER A 100 4.87 -4.53 -17.20
CA SER A 100 6.04 -5.02 -17.91
C SER A 100 6.73 -3.86 -18.62
N TYR A 101 8.04 -3.75 -18.48
CA TYR A 101 8.88 -2.75 -19.13
C TYR A 101 9.67 -3.29 -20.32
N ASP A 102 9.57 -4.58 -20.60
CA ASP A 102 10.35 -5.32 -21.61
C ASP A 102 9.49 -6.01 -22.66
N GLY A 103 8.32 -5.44 -22.94
CA GLY A 103 7.39 -5.99 -23.95
C GLY A 103 6.67 -7.28 -23.54
N GLY A 104 6.71 -7.65 -22.25
CA GLY A 104 5.96 -8.79 -21.70
C GLY A 104 6.81 -9.99 -21.31
N ASN A 105 8.14 -9.93 -21.43
CA ASN A 105 9.03 -11.01 -21.01
C ASN A 105 9.11 -11.14 -19.50
N GLU A 106 9.17 -9.99 -18.79
CA GLU A 106 9.11 -9.97 -17.34
C GLU A 106 7.89 -9.15 -16.87
N ASN A 107 7.05 -9.80 -16.07
CA ASN A 107 5.83 -9.21 -15.55
C ASN A 107 5.91 -9.05 -14.04
N ALA A 108 5.79 -7.83 -13.54
CA ALA A 108 5.74 -7.53 -12.11
C ALA A 108 4.32 -7.29 -11.64
N PHE A 109 3.99 -7.77 -10.45
CA PHE A 109 2.71 -7.45 -9.81
C PHE A 109 2.68 -6.00 -9.36
N LEU A 110 1.53 -5.33 -9.54
CA LEU A 110 1.29 -4.09 -8.82
C LEU A 110 1.28 -4.34 -7.30
N PRO A 111 1.73 -3.39 -6.49
CA PRO A 111 1.75 -3.54 -5.05
C PRO A 111 0.33 -3.49 -4.46
N THR A 112 -0.44 -4.55 -4.72
CA THR A 112 -1.77 -4.71 -4.13
C THR A 112 -1.66 -4.79 -2.63
N ASN A 113 -2.43 -3.98 -1.91
CA ASN A 113 -2.28 -3.84 -0.48
C ASN A 113 -3.62 -3.84 0.24
N LEU A 114 -3.71 -4.60 1.33
CA LEU A 114 -4.84 -4.62 2.25
C LEU A 114 -4.52 -3.77 3.47
N LYS A 115 -5.40 -2.82 3.77
CA LYS A 115 -5.41 -2.05 5.02
C LYS A 115 -6.71 -2.28 5.74
N ILE A 116 -6.64 -2.57 7.04
CA ILE A 116 -7.79 -2.64 7.94
C ILE A 116 -7.46 -1.78 9.14
N GLY A 117 -8.30 -0.81 9.44
CA GLY A 117 -8.11 0.10 10.57
C GLY A 117 -9.34 0.19 11.45
N THR A 118 -9.11 0.35 12.75
CA THR A 118 -10.17 0.65 13.71
C THR A 118 -9.76 1.84 14.58
N SER A 119 -10.72 2.70 14.87
CA SER A 119 -10.51 3.88 15.71
C SER A 119 -11.61 3.95 16.77
N PHE A 120 -11.19 4.20 17.98
CA PHE A 120 -12.10 4.43 19.11
C PHE A 120 -11.81 5.78 19.73
N LEU A 121 -12.82 6.67 19.74
CA LEU A 121 -12.72 8.01 20.29
C LEU A 121 -13.59 8.10 21.56
N PHE A 122 -12.94 8.48 22.65
CA PHE A 122 -13.55 8.66 23.96
C PHE A 122 -13.54 10.13 24.35
N PRO A 123 -14.67 10.80 24.47
CA PRO A 123 -14.75 12.11 25.13
C PRO A 123 -14.61 11.93 26.64
N LEU A 124 -13.47 12.36 27.20
CA LEU A 124 -13.17 12.22 28.62
C LEU A 124 -13.72 13.36 29.46
N ALA A 125 -13.72 14.57 28.90
CA ALA A 125 -14.24 15.78 29.50
C ALA A 125 -14.72 16.74 28.41
N GLU A 126 -15.26 17.88 28.79
CA GLU A 126 -15.81 18.89 27.88
C GLU A 126 -14.82 19.32 26.78
N TYR A 127 -13.52 19.38 27.11
CA TYR A 127 -12.47 19.82 26.19
C TYR A 127 -11.42 18.74 25.87
N ASN A 128 -11.61 17.51 26.36
CA ASN A 128 -10.60 16.46 26.21
C ASN A 128 -11.16 15.21 25.55
N THR A 129 -10.50 14.75 24.52
CA THR A 129 -10.78 13.48 23.86
C THR A 129 -9.54 12.60 23.82
N LEU A 130 -9.75 11.31 23.97
CA LEU A 130 -8.74 10.28 23.77
C LEU A 130 -9.12 9.44 22.54
N SER A 131 -8.22 9.30 21.61
CA SER A 131 -8.38 8.43 20.44
C SER A 131 -7.37 7.28 20.48
N LEU A 132 -7.88 6.07 20.32
CA LEU A 132 -7.07 4.85 20.17
C LEU A 132 -7.28 4.33 18.75
N ASN A 133 -6.19 4.20 18.00
CA ASN A 133 -6.21 3.76 16.61
C ASN A 133 -5.32 2.52 16.47
N LEU A 134 -5.82 1.54 15.71
CA LEU A 134 -5.08 0.34 15.33
C LEU A 134 -5.24 0.13 13.84
N ASP A 135 -4.11 0.03 13.14
CA ASP A 135 -4.04 -0.23 11.71
C ASP A 135 -3.23 -1.50 11.44
N LEU A 136 -3.79 -2.36 10.59
CA LEU A 136 -3.14 -3.54 10.03
C LEU A 136 -2.95 -3.32 8.54
N ASN A 137 -1.75 -3.56 8.07
CA ASN A 137 -1.36 -3.37 6.69
C ASN A 137 -0.65 -4.61 6.17
N LYS A 138 -1.11 -5.17 5.06
CA LYS A 138 -0.54 -6.37 4.44
C LYS A 138 -0.43 -6.21 2.93
N LEU A 139 0.76 -6.45 2.41
CA LEU A 139 0.99 -6.55 0.97
C LEU A 139 0.39 -7.88 0.45
N LEU A 140 -0.49 -7.78 -0.54
CA LEU A 140 -1.20 -8.90 -1.16
C LEU A 140 -0.55 -9.32 -2.49
N VAL A 141 0.77 -9.45 -2.48
CA VAL A 141 1.56 -9.90 -3.64
C VAL A 141 2.23 -11.22 -3.28
N PRO A 142 2.24 -12.23 -4.17
CA PRO A 142 2.91 -13.49 -3.88
C PRO A 142 4.42 -13.27 -3.77
N SER A 143 5.07 -14.01 -2.88
CA SER A 143 6.52 -13.94 -2.68
C SER A 143 7.26 -14.28 -3.97
N THR A 144 8.23 -13.46 -4.33
CA THR A 144 9.08 -13.71 -5.49
C THR A 144 10.00 -14.92 -5.20
N PRO A 145 10.09 -15.90 -6.09
CA PRO A 145 11.05 -17.00 -5.94
C PRO A 145 12.47 -16.46 -5.77
N GLN A 146 13.19 -17.00 -4.78
CA GLN A 146 14.60 -16.66 -4.54
C GLN A 146 15.48 -17.88 -4.86
N VAL A 147 16.58 -17.66 -5.56
CA VAL A 147 17.53 -18.73 -5.95
C VAL A 147 17.97 -19.57 -4.74
N SER A 148 18.13 -18.93 -3.57
CA SER A 148 18.53 -19.61 -2.33
C SER A 148 17.56 -20.68 -1.82
N ASN A 149 16.32 -20.71 -2.32
CA ASN A 149 15.27 -21.62 -1.86
C ASN A 149 15.15 -22.88 -2.73
N TYR A 150 15.96 -23.00 -3.77
CA TYR A 150 15.92 -24.09 -4.74
C TYR A 150 17.29 -24.78 -4.83
N GLU A 151 17.30 -26.09 -5.02
CA GLU A 151 18.54 -26.87 -5.11
C GLU A 151 19.16 -26.84 -6.52
N THR A 152 18.31 -26.63 -7.54
CA THR A 152 18.75 -26.59 -8.95
C THR A 152 18.24 -25.33 -9.64
N GLU A 153 18.96 -24.89 -10.67
CA GLU A 153 18.59 -23.77 -11.52
C GLU A 153 17.27 -24.06 -12.29
N GLU A 154 17.05 -25.32 -12.68
CA GLU A 154 15.82 -25.74 -13.36
C GLU A 154 14.58 -25.55 -12.45
N GLU A 155 14.66 -25.94 -11.19
CA GLU A 155 13.57 -25.75 -10.23
C GLU A 155 13.26 -24.26 -9.98
N TYR A 156 14.31 -23.44 -9.94
CA TYR A 156 14.15 -21.99 -9.80
C TYR A 156 13.44 -21.38 -11.01
N GLU A 157 13.87 -21.74 -12.23
CA GLU A 157 13.25 -21.23 -13.47
C GLU A 157 11.78 -21.67 -13.61
N GLU A 158 11.47 -22.94 -13.28
CA GLU A 158 10.08 -23.41 -13.23
C GLU A 158 9.24 -22.62 -12.22
N ALA A 159 9.77 -22.35 -11.04
CA ALA A 159 9.10 -21.57 -10.02
C ALA A 159 8.89 -20.10 -10.44
N LYS A 160 9.89 -19.51 -11.10
CA LYS A 160 9.83 -18.16 -11.66
C LYS A 160 8.78 -18.08 -12.77
N GLU A 161 8.76 -19.03 -13.69
CA GLU A 161 7.74 -19.09 -14.74
C GLU A 161 6.33 -19.22 -14.17
N LYS A 162 6.15 -20.10 -13.18
CA LYS A 162 4.88 -20.27 -12.48
C LYS A 162 4.44 -19.02 -11.73
N TRP A 163 5.38 -18.28 -11.15
CA TRP A 163 5.12 -16.99 -10.51
C TRP A 163 4.72 -15.94 -11.55
N GLN A 164 5.44 -15.85 -12.66
CA GLN A 164 5.13 -14.93 -13.76
C GLN A 164 3.79 -15.24 -14.42
N ASN A 165 3.38 -16.52 -14.48
CA ASN A 165 2.08 -16.92 -15.04
C ASN A 165 0.93 -16.85 -14.03
N THR A 166 1.19 -16.57 -12.75
CA THR A 166 0.14 -16.41 -11.73
C THR A 166 -0.68 -15.15 -12.01
N SER A 167 -2.01 -15.28 -12.07
CA SER A 167 -2.88 -14.12 -12.25
C SER A 167 -2.86 -13.19 -11.02
N PRO A 168 -3.11 -11.88 -11.18
CA PRO A 168 -3.15 -10.93 -10.06
C PRO A 168 -4.10 -11.35 -8.93
N ILE A 169 -5.30 -11.82 -9.28
CA ILE A 169 -6.29 -12.29 -8.30
C ILE A 169 -5.80 -13.53 -7.55
N SER A 170 -5.22 -14.52 -8.26
CA SER A 170 -4.62 -15.69 -7.63
C SER A 170 -3.43 -15.31 -6.74
N GLY A 171 -2.67 -14.30 -7.13
CA GLY A 171 -1.57 -13.75 -6.35
C GLY A 171 -2.02 -13.20 -4.99
N ILE A 172 -3.16 -12.51 -4.95
CA ILE A 172 -3.77 -12.01 -3.71
C ILE A 172 -4.01 -13.17 -2.72
N PHE A 173 -4.63 -14.27 -3.16
CA PHE A 173 -4.89 -15.41 -2.29
C PHE A 173 -3.60 -16.13 -1.89
N LYS A 174 -2.65 -16.30 -2.80
CA LYS A 174 -1.35 -16.92 -2.51
C LYS A 174 -0.57 -16.13 -1.47
N SER A 175 -0.65 -14.80 -1.47
CA SER A 175 0.05 -13.95 -0.50
C SER A 175 -0.25 -14.28 0.97
N PHE A 176 -1.37 -14.95 1.25
CA PHE A 176 -1.70 -15.40 2.60
C PHE A 176 -1.03 -16.73 2.98
N THR A 177 -0.63 -17.53 2.01
CA THR A 177 0.00 -18.85 2.21
C THR A 177 1.50 -18.84 1.98
N ASP A 178 1.98 -17.98 1.07
CA ASP A 178 3.39 -17.91 0.66
C ASP A 178 4.28 -17.19 1.70
N ALA A 179 3.67 -16.39 2.57
CA ALA A 179 4.35 -15.78 3.70
C ALA A 179 3.77 -16.34 5.00
N PRO A 180 4.09 -17.58 5.37
CA PRO A 180 3.54 -18.21 6.55
C PRO A 180 4.09 -17.53 7.81
N GLY A 181 3.39 -16.50 8.28
CA GLY A 181 3.25 -16.29 9.69
C GLY A 181 4.42 -15.77 10.50
N GLY A 182 5.45 -15.19 9.93
CA GLY A 182 6.49 -14.53 10.70
C GLY A 182 6.34 -13.01 10.68
N PHE A 183 6.20 -12.36 11.84
CA PHE A 183 6.54 -10.94 11.98
C PHE A 183 8.04 -10.82 11.66
N GLY A 184 8.37 -10.24 10.50
CA GLY A 184 9.75 -10.13 10.02
C GLY A 184 9.98 -10.66 8.61
N GLU A 185 9.05 -11.42 8.07
CA GLU A 185 9.08 -11.81 6.66
C GLU A 185 8.70 -10.62 5.75
N PRO A 186 9.22 -10.54 4.50
CA PRO A 186 9.03 -9.39 3.62
C PRO A 186 7.57 -9.00 3.35
N HIS A 187 6.64 -9.93 3.53
CA HIS A 187 5.21 -9.75 3.31
C HIS A 187 4.36 -9.89 4.59
N ALA A 188 5.01 -9.88 5.76
CA ALA A 188 4.30 -9.91 7.03
C ALA A 188 3.38 -8.68 7.19
N PRO A 189 2.22 -8.82 7.83
CA PRO A 189 1.36 -7.67 8.09
C PRO A 189 2.05 -6.68 9.03
N VAL A 190 2.06 -5.42 8.64
CA VAL A 190 2.54 -4.33 9.49
C VAL A 190 1.36 -3.77 10.28
N SER A 191 1.48 -3.70 11.59
CA SER A 191 0.48 -3.10 12.47
C SER A 191 1.01 -1.80 13.09
N THR A 192 0.15 -0.80 13.15
CA THR A 192 0.44 0.48 13.79
C THR A 192 -0.62 0.76 14.85
N ILE A 193 -0.18 1.04 16.07
CA ILE A 193 -1.04 1.49 17.16
C ILE A 193 -0.73 2.96 17.39
N THR A 194 -1.74 3.81 17.24
CA THR A 194 -1.62 5.23 17.49
C THR A 194 -2.53 5.63 18.63
N ILE A 195 -1.98 6.27 19.65
CA ILE A 195 -2.72 6.87 20.76
C ILE A 195 -2.61 8.38 20.59
N GLN A 196 -3.74 9.03 20.41
CA GLN A 196 -3.81 10.47 20.23
C GLN A 196 -4.64 11.10 21.35
N TRP A 197 -4.05 12.12 21.96
CA TRP A 197 -4.71 12.98 22.92
C TRP A 197 -4.99 14.33 22.25
N ASP A 198 -6.24 14.74 22.27
CA ASP A 198 -6.65 16.06 21.79
C ASP A 198 -7.20 16.88 22.96
N ASP A 199 -6.60 18.05 23.18
CA ASP A 199 -6.97 19.00 24.21
C ASP A 199 -7.47 20.28 23.54
N GLN A 200 -8.79 20.43 23.51
CA GLN A 200 -9.49 21.61 22.96
C GLN A 200 -9.79 22.67 24.02
N ALA A 201 -9.21 22.56 25.22
CA ALA A 201 -9.38 23.54 26.27
C ALA A 201 -8.92 24.95 25.85
N PRO A 202 -9.53 26.03 26.39
CA PRO A 202 -9.04 27.39 26.21
C PRO A 202 -7.55 27.51 26.58
N GLU A 203 -6.82 28.41 25.93
CA GLU A 203 -5.37 28.59 26.11
C GLU A 203 -4.92 28.71 27.57
N ALA A 204 -5.70 29.39 28.42
CA ALA A 204 -5.42 29.54 29.84
C ALA A 204 -5.46 28.19 30.59
N GLU A 205 -6.37 27.31 30.25
CA GLU A 205 -6.55 26.00 30.84
C GLU A 205 -5.51 24.96 30.33
N LYS A 206 -5.09 25.13 29.06
CA LYS A 206 -4.00 24.34 28.48
C LYS A 206 -2.67 24.58 29.17
N MET A 207 -2.37 25.82 29.55
CA MET A 207 -1.12 26.15 30.26
C MET A 207 -1.06 25.53 31.66
N GLU A 208 -2.15 25.47 32.39
CA GLU A 208 -2.16 24.81 33.71
C GLU A 208 -1.88 23.31 33.61
N ARG A 209 -2.36 22.64 32.55
CA ARG A 209 -2.15 21.20 32.35
C ARG A 209 -0.74 20.83 31.90
N LEU A 210 -0.09 21.67 31.09
CA LEU A 210 1.29 21.50 30.68
C LEU A 210 2.27 21.52 31.87
N ILE A 211 1.93 22.19 32.97
CA ILE A 211 2.72 22.26 34.20
C ILE A 211 2.61 20.94 35.00
N VAL A 212 1.51 20.21 34.89
CA VAL A 212 1.26 18.96 35.58
C VAL A 212 1.90 17.75 34.86
N GLN A 213 2.23 17.86 33.57
CA GLN A 213 2.83 16.78 32.76
C GLN A 213 4.36 16.79 32.75
N LYS A 214 5.03 17.62 33.51
CA LYS A 214 6.46 17.60 33.75
C LYS A 214 6.76 16.91 35.09
#